data_bdb1559983f9cb55050bc9fcb4106bac
#
_entry.id   bdb1559983f9cb55050bc9fcb4106bac
#
_cell.length_a   1.000
_cell.length_b   1.000
_cell.length_c   1.000
_cell.angle_alpha   90.00
_cell.angle_beta   90.00
_cell.angle_gamma   90.00
#
_symmetry.space_group_name_H-M   'P 1'
#
loop_
_entity.id
_entity.type
_entity.pdbx_description
1 polymer ?
#
loop_
_entity_poly.entity_id
_entity_poly.type
_entity_poly.pdbx_seq_one_letter_code
_entity_poly.pdbx_strand_id
1 'polypeptide(L)'
;MNILSFFKSITTCVFDMDGVLTDGTLLLDQNNNWLRKMNIRDGYALQLAVKSGLNIIVISGSSSAPVAERLNRLGIKDVFMNISDKEAFLKNILADRGISLSETLYMGDDIPDYGCIKRLGLSAWPSDAAFEIKESASYISSLRGGCGCVRDV
;
A
#
# COMPACT_ATOMS: atom_id res chain seq x y z
N MET A 1 2.60 17.27 -18.44
CA MET A 1 2.99 15.84 -18.54
C MET A 1 1.81 15.02 -18.02
N ASN A 2 1.38 13.99 -18.75
CA ASN A 2 0.20 13.22 -18.35
C ASN A 2 0.60 12.25 -17.22
N ILE A 3 -0.09 12.29 -16.06
CA ILE A 3 0.18 11.42 -14.91
C ILE A 3 0.18 9.93 -15.31
N LEU A 4 -0.67 9.54 -16.24
CA LEU A 4 -0.75 8.15 -16.75
C LEU A 4 0.55 7.64 -17.39
N SER A 5 1.43 8.55 -17.86
CA SER A 5 2.73 8.14 -18.39
C SER A 5 3.67 7.60 -17.31
N PHE A 6 3.53 8.08 -16.06
CA PHE A 6 4.34 7.60 -14.94
C PHE A 6 3.94 6.19 -14.51
N PHE A 7 2.64 5.86 -14.57
CA PHE A 7 2.19 4.51 -14.22
C PHE A 7 2.77 3.44 -15.15
N LYS A 8 3.07 3.76 -16.39
CA LYS A 8 3.64 2.81 -17.36
C LYS A 8 5.03 2.30 -17.00
N SER A 9 5.79 3.07 -16.24
CA SER A 9 7.15 2.69 -15.81
C SER A 9 7.17 1.92 -14.49
N ILE A 10 6.03 1.81 -13.79
CA ILE A 10 5.96 1.15 -12.49
C ILE A 10 6.01 -0.35 -12.67
N THR A 11 6.97 -0.97 -11.98
CA THR A 11 7.16 -2.42 -11.92
C THR A 11 6.91 -2.97 -10.52
N THR A 12 6.90 -2.10 -9.51
CA THR A 12 6.71 -2.46 -8.10
C THR A 12 5.71 -1.52 -7.44
N CYS A 13 4.71 -2.08 -6.78
CA CYS A 13 3.75 -1.33 -5.98
C CYS A 13 3.88 -1.73 -4.51
N VAL A 14 4.02 -0.73 -3.66
CA VAL A 14 4.11 -0.89 -2.20
C VAL A 14 2.88 -0.25 -1.57
N PHE A 15 2.19 -0.99 -0.73
CA PHE A 15 0.98 -0.54 -0.06
C PHE A 15 1.12 -0.59 1.46
N ASP A 16 0.63 0.45 2.14
CA ASP A 16 0.26 0.33 3.54
C ASP A 16 -0.98 -0.55 3.70
N MET A 17 -1.22 -1.04 4.91
CA MET A 17 -2.37 -1.89 5.22
C MET A 17 -3.56 -1.07 5.72
N ASP A 18 -3.43 -0.50 6.91
CA ASP A 18 -4.53 0.21 7.56
C ASP A 18 -4.72 1.60 6.95
N GLY A 19 -5.92 1.89 6.46
CA GLY A 19 -6.21 3.13 5.74
C GLY A 19 -5.98 3.09 4.23
N VAL A 20 -5.39 2.01 3.69
CA VAL A 20 -5.19 1.78 2.25
C VAL A 20 -5.91 0.50 1.81
N LEU A 21 -5.46 -0.67 2.27
CA LEU A 21 -6.11 -1.97 2.02
C LEU A 21 -7.38 -2.15 2.87
N THR A 22 -7.45 -1.47 3.99
CA THR A 22 -8.60 -1.40 4.88
C THR A 22 -9.14 0.02 4.95
N ASP A 23 -10.28 0.23 5.58
CA ASP A 23 -10.88 1.55 5.78
C ASP A 23 -10.25 2.34 6.97
N GLY A 24 -9.19 1.82 7.56
CA GLY A 24 -8.52 2.44 8.70
C GLY A 24 -9.25 2.31 10.03
N THR A 25 -10.37 1.57 10.08
CA THR A 25 -11.12 1.32 11.31
C THR A 25 -10.83 -0.06 11.87
N LEU A 26 -10.91 -0.18 13.19
CA LEU A 26 -10.79 -1.43 13.92
C LEU A 26 -12.10 -1.74 14.62
N LEU A 27 -12.61 -2.96 14.44
CA LEU A 27 -13.68 -3.50 15.26
C LEU A 27 -13.03 -4.37 16.35
N LEU A 28 -13.21 -3.96 17.60
CA LEU A 28 -12.70 -4.67 18.76
C LEU A 28 -13.80 -5.58 19.31
N ASP A 29 -13.56 -6.88 19.39
CA ASP A 29 -14.49 -7.82 20.01
C ASP A 29 -14.15 -8.11 21.47
N GLN A 30 -15.04 -8.82 22.16
CA GLN A 30 -14.86 -9.18 23.57
C GLN A 30 -13.71 -10.17 23.82
N ASN A 31 -13.20 -10.81 22.76
CA ASN A 31 -12.08 -11.77 22.82
C ASN A 31 -10.74 -11.11 22.48
N ASN A 32 -10.67 -9.78 22.49
CA ASN A 32 -9.50 -8.98 22.11
C ASN A 32 -9.06 -9.20 20.66
N ASN A 33 -9.95 -9.59 19.75
CA ASN A 33 -9.65 -9.59 18.34
C ASN A 33 -9.85 -8.19 17.75
N TRP A 34 -8.93 -7.78 16.89
CA TRP A 34 -8.94 -6.51 16.20
C TRP A 34 -9.25 -6.78 14.73
N LEU A 35 -10.53 -6.74 14.41
CA LEU A 35 -11.05 -7.09 13.09
C LEU A 35 -10.93 -5.91 12.12
N ARG A 36 -10.69 -6.24 10.85
CA ARG A 36 -10.59 -5.30 9.74
C ARG A 36 -11.46 -5.73 8.59
N LYS A 37 -11.90 -4.76 7.80
CA LYS A 37 -12.61 -4.99 6.54
C LYS A 37 -11.67 -4.74 5.37
N MET A 38 -11.69 -5.63 4.37
CA MET A 38 -10.98 -5.48 3.11
C MET A 38 -11.96 -5.46 1.95
N ASN A 39 -11.61 -4.74 0.90
CA ASN A 39 -12.40 -4.62 -0.30
C ASN A 39 -12.08 -5.75 -1.29
N ILE A 40 -13.11 -6.48 -1.76
CA ILE A 40 -12.89 -7.59 -2.69
C ILE A 40 -12.46 -7.14 -4.09
N ARG A 41 -12.81 -5.92 -4.51
CA ARG A 41 -12.39 -5.37 -5.81
C ARG A 41 -10.91 -4.98 -5.80
N ASP A 42 -10.43 -4.41 -4.69
CA ASP A 42 -9.01 -4.19 -4.45
C ASP A 42 -8.26 -5.52 -4.45
N GLY A 43 -8.81 -6.54 -3.78
CA GLY A 43 -8.22 -7.88 -3.78
C GLY A 43 -8.10 -8.50 -5.17
N TYR A 44 -9.12 -8.34 -6.02
CA TYR A 44 -9.05 -8.81 -7.40
C TYR A 44 -7.97 -8.07 -8.21
N ALA A 45 -7.89 -6.75 -8.06
CA ALA A 45 -6.88 -5.94 -8.74
C ALA A 45 -5.46 -6.36 -8.34
N LEU A 46 -5.21 -6.56 -7.05
CA LEU A 46 -3.94 -7.06 -6.54
C LEU A 46 -3.57 -8.43 -7.11
N GLN A 47 -4.53 -9.37 -7.17
CA GLN A 47 -4.31 -10.69 -7.76
C GLN A 47 -3.96 -10.58 -9.25
N LEU A 48 -4.65 -9.70 -9.99
CA LEU A 48 -4.37 -9.46 -11.41
C LEU A 48 -2.99 -8.84 -11.61
N ALA A 49 -2.61 -7.86 -10.79
CA ALA A 49 -1.30 -7.22 -10.81
C ALA A 49 -0.16 -8.24 -10.63
N VAL A 50 -0.29 -9.12 -9.62
CA VAL A 50 0.68 -10.22 -9.40
C VAL A 50 0.76 -11.15 -10.61
N LYS A 51 -0.38 -11.55 -11.18
CA LYS A 51 -0.43 -12.41 -12.38
C LYS A 51 0.17 -11.73 -13.62
N SER A 52 0.13 -10.41 -13.66
CA SER A 52 0.70 -9.60 -14.75
C SER A 52 2.21 -9.32 -14.56
N GLY A 53 2.81 -9.81 -13.49
CA GLY A 53 4.24 -9.69 -13.24
C GLY A 53 4.66 -8.46 -12.43
N LEU A 54 3.71 -7.69 -11.87
CA LEU A 54 4.05 -6.61 -10.94
C LEU A 54 4.49 -7.18 -9.58
N ASN A 55 5.53 -6.59 -9.02
CA ASN A 55 5.91 -6.85 -7.64
C ASN A 55 4.96 -6.12 -6.70
N ILE A 56 4.30 -6.84 -5.82
CA ILE A 56 3.43 -6.26 -4.81
C ILE A 56 4.03 -6.49 -3.43
N ILE A 57 4.24 -5.41 -2.69
CA ILE A 57 4.79 -5.41 -1.34
C ILE A 57 3.78 -4.72 -0.42
N VAL A 58 3.54 -5.30 0.76
CA VAL A 58 2.72 -4.69 1.80
C VAL A 58 3.58 -4.45 3.04
N ILE A 59 3.60 -3.22 3.53
CA ILE A 59 4.35 -2.82 4.72
C ILE A 59 3.39 -2.17 5.72
N SER A 60 3.27 -2.76 6.90
CA SER A 60 2.38 -2.27 7.96
C SER A 60 3.10 -2.07 9.27
N GLY A 61 2.77 -0.98 9.98
CA GLY A 61 3.20 -0.76 11.36
C GLY A 61 2.45 -1.63 12.37
N SER A 62 1.29 -2.14 11.99
CA SER A 62 0.48 -3.05 12.81
C SER A 62 0.57 -4.50 12.33
N SER A 63 -0.14 -5.41 12.99
CA SER A 63 -0.16 -6.83 12.66
C SER A 63 -1.59 -7.36 12.58
N SER A 64 -1.83 -8.23 11.60
CA SER A 64 -3.09 -8.95 11.45
C SER A 64 -2.86 -10.25 10.68
N ALA A 65 -2.90 -11.37 11.38
CA ALA A 65 -2.75 -12.69 10.75
C ALA A 65 -3.83 -12.97 9.69
N PRO A 66 -5.13 -12.64 9.91
CA PRO A 66 -6.15 -12.83 8.88
C PRO A 66 -5.91 -12.00 7.62
N VAL A 67 -5.40 -10.75 7.75
CA VAL A 67 -5.06 -9.92 6.60
C VAL A 67 -3.87 -10.52 5.85
N ALA A 68 -2.81 -10.93 6.56
CA ALA A 68 -1.65 -11.58 5.94
C ALA A 68 -2.05 -12.85 5.17
N GLU A 69 -2.89 -13.69 5.77
CA GLU A 69 -3.41 -14.88 5.11
C GLU A 69 -4.21 -14.54 3.85
N ARG A 70 -5.10 -13.53 3.94
CA ARG A 70 -5.85 -13.04 2.78
C ARG A 70 -4.95 -12.59 1.65
N LEU A 71 -3.92 -11.80 1.95
CA LEU A 71 -2.96 -11.30 0.96
C LEU A 71 -2.16 -12.46 0.32
N ASN A 72 -1.73 -13.42 1.11
CA ASN A 72 -1.07 -14.63 0.60
C ASN A 72 -1.94 -15.42 -0.37
N ARG A 73 -3.23 -15.56 -0.08
CA ARG A 73 -4.20 -16.22 -0.99
C ARG A 73 -4.38 -15.46 -2.31
N LEU A 74 -4.14 -14.15 -2.33
CA LEU A 74 -4.14 -13.34 -3.56
C LEU A 74 -2.83 -13.47 -4.36
N GLY A 75 -1.84 -14.19 -3.83
CA GLY A 75 -0.54 -14.39 -4.45
C GLY A 75 0.53 -13.40 -3.99
N ILE A 76 0.23 -12.53 -3.04
CA ILE A 76 1.19 -11.58 -2.47
C ILE A 76 1.98 -12.29 -1.37
N LYS A 77 3.28 -12.47 -1.61
CA LYS A 77 4.19 -13.14 -0.65
C LYS A 77 4.93 -12.15 0.24
N ASP A 78 5.09 -10.94 -0.23
CA ASP A 78 5.83 -9.87 0.43
C ASP A 78 4.91 -9.06 1.34
N VAL A 79 4.60 -9.61 2.50
CA VAL A 79 3.74 -9.00 3.52
C VAL A 79 4.55 -8.84 4.79
N PHE A 80 4.89 -7.60 5.13
CA PHE A 80 5.73 -7.25 6.28
C PHE A 80 4.91 -6.46 7.29
N MET A 81 4.80 -7.00 8.48
CA MET A 81 4.02 -6.44 9.58
C MET A 81 4.91 -6.07 10.77
N ASN A 82 4.40 -5.24 11.68
CA ASN A 82 5.13 -4.72 12.84
C ASN A 82 6.40 -3.94 12.46
N ILE A 83 6.36 -3.22 11.32
CA ILE A 83 7.47 -2.41 10.85
C ILE A 83 7.34 -1.01 11.47
N SER A 84 8.19 -0.69 12.43
CA SER A 84 8.19 0.60 13.15
C SER A 84 8.79 1.74 12.32
N ASP A 85 9.81 1.46 11.52
CA ASP A 85 10.45 2.42 10.62
C ASP A 85 10.24 1.96 9.17
N LYS A 86 9.12 2.39 8.59
CA LYS A 86 8.75 2.02 7.22
C LYS A 86 9.74 2.57 6.18
N GLU A 87 10.26 3.79 6.38
CA GLU A 87 11.22 4.41 5.45
C GLU A 87 12.50 3.61 5.35
N ALA A 88 13.13 3.30 6.49
CA ALA A 88 14.36 2.52 6.52
C ALA A 88 14.14 1.10 5.97
N PHE A 89 13.03 0.46 6.36
CA PHE A 89 12.67 -0.87 5.87
C PHE A 89 12.50 -0.90 4.35
N LEU A 90 11.70 0.03 3.80
CA LEU A 90 11.46 0.13 2.37
C LEU A 90 12.76 0.34 1.58
N LYS A 91 13.59 1.28 2.03
CA LYS A 91 14.89 1.56 1.41
C LYS A 91 15.76 0.31 1.34
N ASN A 92 15.84 -0.44 2.44
CA ASN A 92 16.68 -1.63 2.52
C ASN A 92 16.14 -2.74 1.60
N ILE A 93 14.85 -3.05 1.65
CA ILE A 93 14.28 -4.14 0.84
C ILE A 93 14.36 -3.85 -0.67
N LEU A 94 14.18 -2.60 -1.09
CA LEU A 94 14.33 -2.22 -2.50
C LEU A 94 15.79 -2.33 -2.95
N ALA A 95 16.74 -1.88 -2.12
CA ALA A 95 18.17 -1.99 -2.40
C ALA A 95 18.63 -3.44 -2.48
N ASP A 96 18.26 -4.27 -1.51
CA ASP A 96 18.64 -5.70 -1.45
C ASP A 96 18.12 -6.49 -2.66
N ARG A 97 16.99 -6.08 -3.22
CA ARG A 97 16.39 -6.73 -4.39
C ARG A 97 16.77 -6.07 -5.72
N GLY A 98 17.54 -5.00 -5.71
CA GLY A 98 17.90 -4.25 -6.92
C GLY A 98 16.68 -3.59 -7.59
N ILE A 99 15.64 -3.26 -6.83
CA ILE A 99 14.43 -2.61 -7.35
C ILE A 99 14.67 -1.12 -7.46
N SER A 100 14.37 -0.55 -8.63
CA SER A 100 14.54 0.87 -8.90
C SER A 100 13.50 1.72 -8.13
N LEU A 101 13.97 2.75 -7.43
CA LEU A 101 13.10 3.73 -6.77
C LEU A 101 12.19 4.44 -7.78
N SER A 102 12.69 4.74 -8.99
CA SER A 102 11.92 5.43 -10.04
C SER A 102 10.82 4.58 -10.66
N GLU A 103 10.89 3.26 -10.50
CA GLU A 103 9.88 2.29 -10.98
C GLU A 103 8.99 1.76 -9.86
N THR A 104 9.05 2.41 -8.68
CA THR A 104 8.29 2.01 -7.51
C THR A 104 7.20 3.04 -7.23
N LEU A 105 5.97 2.53 -7.07
CA LEU A 105 4.83 3.26 -6.52
C LEU A 105 4.69 2.93 -5.03
N TYR A 106 4.42 3.94 -4.22
CA TYR A 106 4.00 3.76 -2.81
C TYR A 106 2.64 4.39 -2.58
N MET A 107 1.74 3.65 -1.95
CA MET A 107 0.46 4.16 -1.48
C MET A 107 0.35 3.99 0.03
N GLY A 108 0.21 5.12 0.72
CA GLY A 108 -0.01 5.22 2.16
C GLY A 108 -1.23 6.07 2.48
N ASP A 109 -1.47 6.40 3.75
CA ASP A 109 -2.60 7.22 4.16
C ASP A 109 -2.28 8.22 5.27
N ASP A 110 -1.14 8.06 5.99
CA ASP A 110 -0.86 8.86 7.17
C ASP A 110 0.64 9.20 7.30
N ILE A 111 0.96 10.02 8.29
CA ILE A 111 2.31 10.54 8.58
C ILE A 111 3.42 9.47 8.59
N PRO A 112 3.22 8.27 9.15
CA PRO A 112 4.23 7.21 9.10
C PRO A 112 4.69 6.81 7.69
N ASP A 113 3.87 7.09 6.67
CA ASP A 113 4.19 6.78 5.27
C ASP A 113 4.96 7.90 4.56
N TYR A 114 4.99 9.10 5.15
CA TYR A 114 5.57 10.28 4.52
C TYR A 114 7.04 10.12 4.14
N GLY A 115 7.83 9.44 4.99
CA GLY A 115 9.23 9.16 4.72
C GLY A 115 9.45 8.26 3.50
N CYS A 116 8.51 7.34 3.26
CA CYS A 116 8.61 6.35 2.18
C CYS A 116 8.58 6.98 0.78
N ILE A 117 7.91 8.12 0.62
CA ILE A 117 7.60 8.68 -0.71
C ILE A 117 8.68 9.60 -1.30
N LYS A 118 9.60 10.10 -0.48
CA LYS A 118 10.48 11.23 -0.84
C LYS A 118 11.36 11.03 -2.08
N ARG A 119 11.56 9.77 -2.52
CA ARG A 119 12.46 9.44 -3.63
C ARG A 119 11.90 8.43 -4.61
N LEU A 120 10.61 8.11 -4.48
CA LEU A 120 9.97 7.11 -5.33
C LEU A 120 9.49 7.71 -6.65
N GLY A 121 9.31 6.86 -7.64
CA GLY A 121 8.81 7.26 -8.96
C GLY A 121 7.38 7.80 -8.91
N LEU A 122 6.56 7.24 -8.03
CA LEU A 122 5.16 7.65 -7.88
C LEU A 122 4.70 7.47 -6.43
N SER A 123 4.07 8.51 -5.88
CA SER A 123 3.38 8.47 -4.60
C SER A 123 1.87 8.61 -4.80
N ALA A 124 1.10 7.76 -4.13
CA ALA A 124 -0.35 7.78 -4.20
C ALA A 124 -0.97 7.82 -2.80
N TRP A 125 -2.12 8.46 -2.69
CA TRP A 125 -2.90 8.55 -1.45
C TRP A 125 -4.37 8.27 -1.72
N PRO A 126 -5.12 7.64 -0.81
CA PRO A 126 -6.58 7.61 -0.87
C PRO A 126 -7.17 9.00 -0.62
N SER A 127 -8.41 9.22 -1.03
CA SER A 127 -9.09 10.51 -0.87
C SER A 127 -9.23 10.99 0.58
N ASP A 128 -9.23 10.07 1.52
CA ASP A 128 -9.35 10.31 2.97
C ASP A 128 -8.02 10.20 3.73
N ALA A 129 -6.89 10.23 3.03
CA ALA A 129 -5.57 10.32 3.66
C ALA A 129 -5.45 11.57 4.56
N ALA A 130 -4.54 11.51 5.54
CA ALA A 130 -4.26 12.62 6.43
C ALA A 130 -3.93 13.90 5.65
N PHE A 131 -4.45 15.03 6.14
CA PHE A 131 -4.32 16.32 5.45
C PHE A 131 -2.86 16.70 5.22
N GLU A 132 -2.00 16.43 6.21
CA GLU A 132 -0.60 16.82 6.23
C GLU A 132 0.23 16.21 5.10
N ILE A 133 -0.19 15.04 4.60
CA ILE A 133 0.55 14.31 3.56
C ILE A 133 0.01 14.53 2.15
N LYS A 134 -1.21 15.05 2.01
CA LYS A 134 -1.87 15.18 0.70
C LYS A 134 -1.10 16.04 -0.30
N GLU A 135 -0.44 17.10 0.16
CA GLU A 135 0.33 17.99 -0.70
C GLU A 135 1.57 17.30 -1.32
N SER A 136 2.02 16.20 -0.75
CA SER A 136 3.18 15.46 -1.22
C SER A 136 2.88 14.39 -2.28
N ALA A 137 1.59 14.19 -2.61
CA ALA A 137 1.16 13.15 -3.54
C ALA A 137 1.45 13.51 -5.00
N SER A 138 1.94 12.53 -5.76
CA SER A 138 1.91 12.58 -7.23
C SER A 138 0.52 12.26 -7.75
N TYR A 139 -0.23 11.42 -7.03
CA TYR A 139 -1.59 11.01 -7.38
C TYR A 139 -2.46 10.88 -6.13
N ILE A 140 -3.66 11.44 -6.17
CA ILE A 140 -4.68 11.24 -5.13
C ILE A 140 -5.84 10.48 -5.78
N SER A 141 -6.12 9.28 -5.27
CA SER A 141 -7.30 8.52 -5.67
C SER A 141 -8.58 9.27 -5.29
N SER A 142 -9.58 9.21 -6.14
CA SER A 142 -10.93 9.69 -5.79
C SER A 142 -11.63 8.81 -4.78
N LEU A 143 -11.10 7.61 -4.52
CA LEU A 143 -11.66 6.59 -3.65
C LEU A 143 -10.95 6.57 -2.30
N ARG A 144 -11.71 6.24 -1.25
CA ARG A 144 -11.21 6.13 0.12
C ARG A 144 -10.42 4.84 0.32
N GLY A 145 -9.60 4.81 1.38
CA GLY A 145 -8.97 3.60 1.87
C GLY A 145 -9.99 2.48 2.10
N GLY A 146 -9.64 1.26 1.69
CA GLY A 146 -10.54 0.10 1.78
C GLY A 146 -11.81 0.17 0.92
N CYS A 147 -11.92 1.16 0.02
CA CYS A 147 -13.11 1.40 -0.80
C CYS A 147 -12.80 1.40 -2.31
N GLY A 148 -11.67 0.83 -2.73
CA GLY A 148 -11.30 0.72 -4.14
C GLY A 148 -10.09 1.56 -4.55
N CYS A 149 -9.44 2.29 -3.64
CA CYS A 149 -8.29 3.15 -3.96
C CYS A 149 -7.09 2.35 -4.49
N VAL A 150 -6.90 1.12 -4.05
CA VAL A 150 -5.84 0.24 -4.53
C VAL A 150 -6.09 -0.20 -5.97
N ARG A 151 -7.34 -0.49 -6.30
CA ARG A 151 -7.72 -0.81 -7.69
C ARG A 151 -7.61 0.39 -8.62
N ASP A 152 -7.79 1.60 -8.09
CA ASP A 152 -7.74 2.85 -8.87
C ASP A 152 -6.32 3.17 -9.36
N VAL A 153 -5.29 2.83 -8.58
CA VAL A 153 -3.88 2.97 -8.96
C VAL A 153 -3.32 1.75 -9.66
#